data_1bd5023d206129648c8a3fceb1b8536a
#
_entry.id   1bd5023d206129648c8a3fceb1b8536a
#
_cell.length_a   1.000
_cell.length_b   1.000
_cell.length_c   1.000
_cell.angle_alpha   90.00
_cell.angle_beta   90.00
_cell.angle_gamma   90.00
#
_symmetry.space_group_name_H-M   'P 1'
#
loop_
_entity.id
_entity.type
_entity.pdbx_description
1 polymer ?
#
loop_
_entity_poly.entity_id
_entity_poly.type
_entity_poly.pdbx_seq_one_letter_code
_entity_poly.pdbx_strand_id
1 'polypeptide(L)'
;MQCSRSENAELFALAMGGYGLFGIIVELDVEMTPNQLLEPKFERMPPERFADRFVRTIDTDHAVTMAYGRMSVSRKKFFDDALMVTYRPAANQPAPLPAVTSSGKLTGLLDDIYRAQTGWEAAKGLRWLIESRIGPTITGGRATRNSLMAEPVINLAQTDMRRTDILHEYFVAPERFGEFVVACRDIIPKSRAEFLNVTLRYVAEDKTPALSIAPVHRIAAVMSFSQEATPEGEIDMMQTTEALIERVTAIGGAFYLPYRLHARRDQVEKAYPAVASFVAAKRHYDPDLLFRNAMWDAYFA
;
A
#
# COMPACT_ATOMS: atom_id res chain seq x y z
N MET A 1 23.23 -19.56 6.26
CA MET A 1 23.05 -19.26 7.70
C MET A 1 21.56 -19.24 7.97
N GLN A 2 21.10 -19.90 9.02
CA GLN A 2 19.70 -19.86 9.45
C GLN A 2 19.50 -18.64 10.38
N CYS A 3 18.39 -17.93 10.16
CA CYS A 3 18.04 -16.74 10.92
C CYS A 3 16.57 -16.78 11.29
N SER A 4 16.24 -16.38 12.53
CA SER A 4 14.87 -16.28 13.03
C SER A 4 14.79 -15.18 14.10
N ARG A 5 13.63 -15.00 14.71
CA ARG A 5 13.48 -14.07 15.84
C ARG A 5 14.33 -14.47 17.08
N SER A 6 14.77 -15.73 17.17
CA SER A 6 15.54 -16.27 18.31
C SER A 6 16.94 -16.78 17.93
N GLU A 7 17.23 -16.94 16.63
CA GLU A 7 18.53 -17.40 16.16
C GLU A 7 19.07 -16.40 15.13
N ASN A 8 20.30 -15.92 15.31
CA ASN A 8 20.89 -14.84 14.50
C ASN A 8 19.90 -13.65 14.36
N ALA A 9 19.27 -13.25 15.46
CA ALA A 9 18.14 -12.34 15.48
C ALA A 9 18.48 -10.96 14.91
N GLU A 10 19.71 -10.47 15.09
CA GLU A 10 20.17 -9.21 14.49
C GLU A 10 20.16 -9.30 12.96
N LEU A 11 20.75 -10.35 12.39
CA LEU A 11 20.78 -10.52 10.94
C LEU A 11 19.37 -10.78 10.39
N PHE A 12 18.52 -11.49 11.14
CA PHE A 12 17.11 -11.63 10.79
C PHE A 12 16.40 -10.28 10.71
N ALA A 13 16.58 -9.41 11.68
CA ALA A 13 16.01 -8.07 11.71
C ALA A 13 16.54 -7.18 10.56
N LEU A 14 17.79 -7.33 10.18
CA LEU A 14 18.42 -6.63 9.08
C LEU A 14 17.98 -7.16 7.71
N ALA A 15 17.73 -8.47 7.58
CA ALA A 15 17.26 -9.08 6.34
C ALA A 15 15.75 -8.82 6.10
N MET A 16 14.95 -8.78 7.18
CA MET A 16 13.53 -8.46 7.14
C MET A 16 13.35 -6.97 6.85
N GLY A 17 12.88 -6.62 5.64
CA GLY A 17 12.83 -5.23 5.20
C GLY A 17 14.21 -4.62 4.87
N GLY A 18 15.23 -5.44 4.70
CA GLY A 18 16.61 -5.01 4.36
C GLY A 18 16.86 -4.80 2.87
N TYR A 19 15.83 -4.95 2.05
CA TYR A 19 15.83 -4.62 0.62
C TYR A 19 16.96 -5.28 -0.19
N GLY A 20 17.37 -6.50 0.20
CA GLY A 20 18.44 -7.26 -0.45
C GLY A 20 19.85 -6.78 -0.12
N LEU A 21 20.02 -5.89 0.87
CA LEU A 21 21.34 -5.34 1.22
C LEU A 21 22.20 -6.25 2.12
N PHE A 22 21.62 -7.30 2.74
CA PHE A 22 22.31 -8.19 3.68
C PHE A 22 22.49 -9.61 3.17
N GLY A 23 22.22 -9.86 1.89
CA GLY A 23 22.39 -11.17 1.28
C GLY A 23 21.19 -11.61 0.44
N ILE A 24 21.24 -12.86 0.00
CA ILE A 24 20.19 -13.51 -0.78
C ILE A 24 19.47 -14.49 0.12
N ILE A 25 18.15 -14.32 0.26
CA ILE A 25 17.29 -15.27 0.95
C ILE A 25 17.02 -16.43 -0.02
N VAL A 26 17.46 -17.63 0.31
CA VAL A 26 17.35 -18.82 -0.54
C VAL A 26 16.20 -19.74 -0.13
N GLU A 27 15.75 -19.62 1.12
CA GLU A 27 14.68 -20.45 1.68
C GLU A 27 13.92 -19.66 2.76
N LEU A 28 12.61 -19.85 2.84
CA LEU A 28 11.74 -19.25 3.83
C LEU A 28 10.75 -20.27 4.37
N ASP A 29 10.62 -20.34 5.69
CA ASP A 29 9.48 -20.97 6.35
C ASP A 29 8.37 -19.94 6.53
N VAL A 30 7.21 -20.17 5.92
CA VAL A 30 6.07 -19.27 5.96
C VAL A 30 4.87 -19.95 6.60
N GLU A 31 4.33 -19.34 7.66
CA GLU A 31 3.08 -19.78 8.26
C GLU A 31 1.91 -19.52 7.30
N MET A 32 1.16 -20.58 6.99
CA MET A 32 0.06 -20.55 6.02
C MET A 32 -1.28 -20.36 6.72
N THR A 33 -2.13 -19.51 6.14
CA THR A 33 -3.52 -19.34 6.57
C THR A 33 -4.44 -20.19 5.69
N PRO A 34 -5.41 -20.94 6.25
CA PRO A 34 -6.34 -21.75 5.48
C PRO A 34 -7.14 -20.93 4.47
N ASN A 35 -7.34 -21.51 3.28
CA ASN A 35 -8.26 -20.94 2.30
C ASN A 35 -9.71 -21.12 2.77
N GLN A 36 -10.53 -20.11 2.58
CA GLN A 36 -11.94 -20.09 3.00
C GLN A 36 -12.78 -19.32 1.98
N LEU A 37 -14.05 -19.68 1.88
CA LEU A 37 -15.03 -18.85 1.20
C LEU A 37 -15.42 -17.69 2.11
N LEU A 38 -15.28 -16.46 1.61
CA LEU A 38 -15.46 -15.23 2.37
C LEU A 38 -16.66 -14.44 1.81
N GLU A 39 -17.36 -13.75 2.70
CA GLU A 39 -18.44 -12.81 2.39
C GLU A 39 -18.01 -11.38 2.69
N PRO A 40 -18.17 -10.44 1.74
CA PRO A 40 -17.84 -9.04 1.96
C PRO A 40 -18.95 -8.30 2.71
N LYS A 41 -18.54 -7.31 3.52
CA LYS A 41 -19.40 -6.26 4.03
C LYS A 41 -18.80 -4.90 3.69
N PHE A 42 -19.64 -4.01 3.21
CA PHE A 42 -19.27 -2.68 2.75
C PHE A 42 -19.84 -1.62 3.70
N GLU A 43 -19.00 -0.66 4.11
CA GLU A 43 -19.41 0.45 4.96
C GLU A 43 -18.79 1.76 4.45
N ARG A 44 -19.66 2.71 4.04
CA ARG A 44 -19.23 4.05 3.60
C ARG A 44 -19.22 5.01 4.76
N MET A 45 -18.25 5.92 4.75
CA MET A 45 -18.10 6.91 5.82
C MET A 45 -17.29 8.13 5.37
N PRO A 46 -17.36 9.25 6.08
CA PRO A 46 -16.39 10.34 5.92
C PRO A 46 -14.96 9.83 6.21
N PRO A 47 -13.97 10.27 5.43
CA PRO A 47 -12.57 9.83 5.59
C PRO A 47 -11.99 10.05 6.98
N GLU A 48 -12.40 11.11 7.64
CA GLU A 48 -11.94 11.46 8.99
C GLU A 48 -12.33 10.40 10.05
N ARG A 49 -13.38 9.62 9.77
CA ARG A 49 -13.85 8.52 10.63
C ARG A 49 -13.26 7.16 10.27
N PHE A 50 -12.58 7.08 9.10
CA PHE A 50 -12.16 5.80 8.55
C PHE A 50 -11.19 5.06 9.48
N ALA A 51 -10.10 5.70 9.89
CA ALA A 51 -9.05 5.02 10.65
C ALA A 51 -9.55 4.49 12.00
N ASP A 52 -10.27 5.32 12.78
CA ASP A 52 -10.88 4.89 14.05
C ASP A 52 -11.85 3.72 13.85
N ARG A 53 -12.71 3.82 12.85
CA ARG A 53 -13.70 2.78 12.55
C ARG A 53 -13.04 1.49 12.08
N PHE A 54 -11.99 1.60 11.27
CA PHE A 54 -11.24 0.46 10.71
C PHE A 54 -10.50 -0.30 11.80
N VAL A 55 -9.71 0.40 12.61
CA VAL A 55 -8.98 -0.19 13.74
C VAL A 55 -9.94 -0.84 14.73
N ARG A 56 -10.98 -0.10 15.16
CA ARG A 56 -11.98 -0.65 16.08
C ARG A 56 -12.64 -1.92 15.52
N THR A 57 -12.92 -1.97 14.22
CA THR A 57 -13.52 -3.15 13.59
C THR A 57 -12.55 -4.35 13.66
N ILE A 58 -11.26 -4.14 13.38
CA ILE A 58 -10.25 -5.21 13.43
C ILE A 58 -10.06 -5.69 14.88
N ASP A 59 -10.03 -4.80 15.83
CA ASP A 59 -9.77 -5.12 17.23
C ASP A 59 -10.95 -5.84 17.93
N THR A 60 -12.19 -5.53 17.51
CA THR A 60 -13.38 -6.04 18.21
C THR A 60 -14.13 -7.13 17.45
N ASP A 61 -13.95 -7.26 16.16
CA ASP A 61 -14.66 -8.24 15.32
C ASP A 61 -13.70 -9.32 14.80
N HIS A 62 -13.44 -10.31 15.65
CA HIS A 62 -12.53 -11.43 15.36
C HIS A 62 -13.00 -12.33 14.21
N ALA A 63 -14.23 -12.16 13.71
CA ALA A 63 -14.70 -12.85 12.52
C ALA A 63 -14.18 -12.19 11.23
N VAL A 64 -13.68 -10.95 11.29
CA VAL A 64 -13.06 -10.31 10.13
C VAL A 64 -11.68 -10.93 9.86
N THR A 65 -11.54 -11.56 8.69
CA THR A 65 -10.30 -12.24 8.30
C THR A 65 -9.51 -11.51 7.23
N MET A 66 -10.15 -10.60 6.51
CA MET A 66 -9.52 -9.66 5.56
C MET A 66 -10.27 -8.34 5.59
N ALA A 67 -9.57 -7.24 5.43
CA ALA A 67 -10.15 -5.91 5.35
C ALA A 67 -9.27 -4.94 4.55
N TYR A 68 -9.89 -3.99 3.88
CA TYR A 68 -9.22 -2.86 3.24
C TYR A 68 -10.14 -1.65 3.13
N GLY A 69 -9.55 -0.51 2.85
CA GLY A 69 -10.28 0.72 2.55
C GLY A 69 -10.01 1.25 1.16
N ARG A 70 -10.94 2.05 0.67
CA ARG A 70 -10.85 2.82 -0.57
C ARG A 70 -11.28 4.26 -0.30
N MET A 71 -10.87 5.19 -1.16
CA MET A 71 -11.33 6.57 -1.10
C MET A 71 -11.63 7.10 -2.50
N SER A 72 -12.50 8.11 -2.57
CA SER A 72 -12.82 8.80 -3.82
C SER A 72 -11.60 9.54 -4.37
N VAL A 73 -11.30 9.39 -5.67
CA VAL A 73 -10.03 9.87 -6.27
C VAL A 73 -10.21 10.98 -7.31
N SER A 74 -11.45 11.37 -7.66
CA SER A 74 -11.66 12.47 -8.60
C SER A 74 -11.24 13.80 -7.98
N ARG A 75 -10.61 14.70 -8.76
CA ARG A 75 -10.09 15.99 -8.24
C ARG A 75 -11.16 16.85 -7.58
N LYS A 76 -12.41 16.81 -8.09
CA LYS A 76 -13.54 17.58 -7.54
C LYS A 76 -14.04 17.05 -6.19
N LYS A 77 -13.86 15.77 -5.92
CA LYS A 77 -14.28 15.07 -4.69
C LYS A 77 -13.12 14.23 -4.15
N PHE A 78 -11.94 14.85 -4.10
CA PHE A 78 -10.73 14.16 -3.73
C PHE A 78 -10.73 13.82 -2.24
N PHE A 79 -10.78 12.53 -1.96
CA PHE A 79 -10.87 12.00 -0.59
C PHE A 79 -12.07 12.53 0.22
N ASP A 80 -13.20 12.84 -0.44
CA ASP A 80 -14.42 13.28 0.25
C ASP A 80 -15.21 12.12 0.85
N ASP A 81 -14.95 10.89 0.43
CA ASP A 81 -15.71 9.71 0.81
C ASP A 81 -14.79 8.50 0.92
N ALA A 82 -14.99 7.68 1.93
CA ALA A 82 -14.25 6.45 2.17
C ALA A 82 -15.19 5.24 2.19
N LEU A 83 -14.68 4.11 1.74
CA LEU A 83 -15.32 2.81 1.74
C LEU A 83 -14.45 1.83 2.51
N MET A 84 -14.97 1.22 3.56
CA MET A 84 -14.39 0.09 4.24
C MET A 84 -15.02 -1.19 3.72
N VAL A 85 -14.19 -2.15 3.33
CA VAL A 85 -14.59 -3.50 2.93
C VAL A 85 -13.99 -4.49 3.92
N THR A 86 -14.83 -5.30 4.53
CA THR A 86 -14.43 -6.37 5.45
C THR A 86 -14.95 -7.70 4.95
N TYR A 87 -14.18 -8.74 5.14
CA TYR A 87 -14.53 -10.09 4.73
C TYR A 87 -14.59 -11.01 5.95
N ARG A 88 -15.63 -11.84 6.02
CA ARG A 88 -15.85 -12.86 7.05
C ARG A 88 -16.02 -14.23 6.40
N PRO A 89 -15.67 -15.32 7.09
CA PRO A 89 -16.00 -16.64 6.61
C PRO A 89 -17.51 -16.77 6.33
N ALA A 90 -17.87 -17.26 5.17
CA ALA A 90 -19.26 -17.60 4.84
C ALA A 90 -19.76 -18.71 5.77
N ALA A 91 -21.02 -18.63 6.16
CA ALA A 91 -21.62 -19.64 7.04
C ALA A 91 -21.58 -21.05 6.47
N ASN A 92 -21.70 -21.17 5.13
CA ASN A 92 -21.56 -22.43 4.42
C ASN A 92 -20.24 -22.47 3.64
N GLN A 93 -19.38 -23.42 3.99
CA GLN A 93 -18.09 -23.66 3.34
C GLN A 93 -18.25 -24.90 2.43
N PRO A 94 -18.31 -24.75 1.10
CA PRO A 94 -18.42 -25.89 0.20
C PRO A 94 -17.14 -26.74 0.22
N ALA A 95 -17.30 -28.03 0.01
CA ALA A 95 -16.20 -28.96 -0.17
C ALA A 95 -16.37 -29.71 -1.51
N PRO A 96 -15.50 -29.51 -2.51
CA PRO A 96 -14.32 -28.62 -2.48
C PRO A 96 -14.68 -27.14 -2.54
N LEU A 97 -13.76 -26.28 -2.09
CA LEU A 97 -13.88 -24.84 -2.30
C LEU A 97 -13.84 -24.51 -3.80
N PRO A 98 -14.52 -23.43 -4.24
CA PRO A 98 -14.42 -22.94 -5.61
C PRO A 98 -12.96 -22.77 -6.05
N ALA A 99 -12.67 -23.11 -7.30
CA ALA A 99 -11.35 -22.88 -7.87
C ALA A 99 -10.99 -21.39 -7.80
N VAL A 100 -9.68 -21.09 -7.74
CA VAL A 100 -9.21 -19.71 -7.81
C VAL A 100 -9.65 -19.11 -9.14
N THR A 101 -10.50 -18.11 -9.06
CA THR A 101 -10.88 -17.31 -10.21
C THR A 101 -10.08 -16.00 -10.12
N SER A 102 -9.24 -15.74 -11.12
CA SER A 102 -8.82 -14.36 -11.35
C SER A 102 -10.12 -13.60 -11.62
N SER A 103 -10.50 -12.74 -10.66
CA SER A 103 -11.58 -11.77 -10.70
C SER A 103 -12.66 -12.02 -11.78
N GLY A 104 -13.92 -12.08 -11.39
CA GLY A 104 -15.06 -12.49 -12.22
C GLY A 104 -15.22 -11.69 -13.53
N LYS A 105 -16.19 -12.07 -14.36
CA LYS A 105 -16.51 -11.46 -15.68
C LYS A 105 -16.67 -9.94 -15.69
N LEU A 106 -16.89 -9.31 -14.52
CA LEU A 106 -16.91 -7.86 -14.34
C LEU A 106 -15.52 -7.22 -14.23
N THR A 107 -14.46 -7.98 -14.02
CA THR A 107 -13.12 -7.41 -13.84
C THR A 107 -12.53 -6.88 -15.12
N GLY A 108 -12.72 -7.53 -16.27
CA GLY A 108 -12.29 -6.95 -17.55
C GLY A 108 -12.91 -5.56 -17.77
N LEU A 109 -14.20 -5.41 -17.46
CA LEU A 109 -14.86 -4.10 -17.52
C LEU A 109 -14.31 -3.11 -16.49
N LEU A 110 -14.00 -3.56 -15.28
CA LEU A 110 -13.42 -2.70 -14.24
C LEU A 110 -11.97 -2.32 -14.57
N ASP A 111 -11.20 -3.21 -15.18
CA ASP A 111 -9.84 -2.95 -15.67
C ASP A 111 -9.88 -1.94 -16.83
N ASP A 112 -10.81 -2.08 -17.77
CA ASP A 112 -11.03 -1.10 -18.85
C ASP A 112 -11.44 0.27 -18.28
N ILE A 113 -12.34 0.31 -17.29
CA ILE A 113 -12.74 1.53 -16.60
C ILE A 113 -11.56 2.11 -15.81
N TYR A 114 -10.73 1.26 -15.17
CA TYR A 114 -9.54 1.70 -14.44
C TYR A 114 -8.57 2.44 -15.37
N ARG A 115 -8.38 1.96 -16.58
CA ARG A 115 -7.51 2.62 -17.56
C ARG A 115 -8.15 3.81 -18.24
N ALA A 116 -9.43 3.72 -18.57
CA ALA A 116 -10.20 4.80 -19.19
C ALA A 116 -10.32 6.05 -18.28
N GLN A 117 -10.09 5.92 -16.97
CA GLN A 117 -10.13 7.06 -16.05
C GLN A 117 -8.92 8.01 -16.19
N THR A 118 -7.83 7.58 -16.84
CA THR A 118 -6.65 8.42 -17.06
C THR A 118 -7.02 9.64 -17.92
N GLY A 119 -6.87 10.85 -17.36
CA GLY A 119 -7.28 12.10 -18.01
C GLY A 119 -8.79 12.38 -18.05
N TRP A 120 -9.61 11.52 -17.43
CA TRP A 120 -11.07 11.68 -17.47
C TRP A 120 -11.71 11.67 -16.08
N GLU A 121 -11.86 12.83 -15.49
CA GLU A 121 -12.38 13.01 -14.12
C GLU A 121 -13.80 12.47 -13.90
N ALA A 122 -14.65 12.52 -14.94
CA ALA A 122 -16.00 11.95 -14.86
C ALA A 122 -15.97 10.43 -14.73
N ALA A 123 -15.02 9.76 -15.39
CA ALA A 123 -14.84 8.31 -15.28
C ALA A 123 -14.37 7.90 -13.87
N LYS A 124 -13.50 8.71 -13.22
CA LYS A 124 -13.13 8.51 -11.81
C LYS A 124 -14.35 8.59 -10.89
N GLY A 125 -15.22 9.57 -11.11
CA GLY A 125 -16.47 9.72 -10.36
C GLY A 125 -17.45 8.56 -10.58
N LEU A 126 -17.60 8.11 -11.84
CA LEU A 126 -18.45 6.97 -12.19
C LEU A 126 -17.91 5.68 -11.58
N ARG A 127 -16.59 5.44 -11.67
CA ARG A 127 -15.96 4.29 -11.03
C ARG A 127 -16.22 4.28 -9.53
N TRP A 128 -16.06 5.42 -8.86
CA TRP A 128 -16.35 5.53 -7.43
C TRP A 128 -17.81 5.22 -7.10
N LEU A 129 -18.74 5.69 -7.91
CA LEU A 129 -20.16 5.38 -7.76
C LEU A 129 -20.42 3.88 -7.88
N ILE A 130 -19.83 3.23 -8.90
CA ILE A 130 -19.94 1.78 -9.11
C ILE A 130 -19.34 1.04 -7.92
N GLU A 131 -18.10 1.35 -7.55
CA GLU A 131 -17.38 0.66 -6.46
C GLU A 131 -18.09 0.82 -5.11
N SER A 132 -18.58 2.03 -4.79
CA SER A 132 -19.09 2.34 -3.45
C SER A 132 -20.58 2.10 -3.25
N ARG A 133 -21.40 2.06 -4.33
CA ARG A 133 -22.87 1.91 -4.22
C ARG A 133 -23.42 0.72 -4.98
N ILE A 134 -22.89 0.43 -6.17
CA ILE A 134 -23.41 -0.61 -7.06
C ILE A 134 -22.67 -1.92 -6.80
N GLY A 135 -21.35 -1.87 -6.60
CA GLY A 135 -20.52 -3.01 -6.30
C GLY A 135 -21.08 -3.89 -5.17
N PRO A 136 -21.44 -3.32 -4.01
CA PRO A 136 -22.07 -4.08 -2.93
C PRO A 136 -23.32 -4.87 -3.33
N THR A 137 -24.09 -4.36 -4.28
CA THR A 137 -25.33 -4.98 -4.74
C THR A 137 -25.10 -6.03 -5.81
N ILE A 138 -24.11 -5.82 -6.69
CA ILE A 138 -23.83 -6.70 -7.83
C ILE A 138 -22.80 -7.78 -7.46
N THR A 139 -21.78 -7.39 -6.72
CA THR A 139 -20.70 -8.31 -6.35
C THR A 139 -21.10 -9.21 -5.22
N GLY A 140 -22.28 -9.08 -4.58
CA GLY A 140 -22.81 -9.98 -3.51
C GLY A 140 -21.92 -11.20 -3.21
N GLY A 141 -20.73 -11.05 -3.68
CA GLY A 141 -19.78 -11.95 -4.20
C GLY A 141 -18.99 -12.55 -3.08
N ARG A 142 -19.42 -13.74 -2.66
CA ARG A 142 -18.53 -14.68 -1.99
C ARG A 142 -17.33 -14.94 -2.89
N ALA A 143 -16.13 -14.79 -2.35
CA ALA A 143 -14.88 -15.14 -3.02
C ALA A 143 -14.01 -15.94 -2.07
N THR A 144 -13.18 -16.83 -2.58
CA THR A 144 -12.21 -17.50 -1.72
C THR A 144 -11.08 -16.52 -1.37
N ARG A 145 -10.45 -16.70 -0.21
CA ARG A 145 -9.27 -15.92 0.18
C ARG A 145 -8.23 -15.93 -0.93
N ASN A 146 -7.95 -17.09 -1.50
CA ASN A 146 -6.98 -17.23 -2.58
C ASN A 146 -7.38 -16.44 -3.82
N SER A 147 -8.68 -16.41 -4.18
CA SER A 147 -9.15 -15.58 -5.31
C SER A 147 -8.97 -14.08 -5.07
N LEU A 148 -9.22 -13.61 -3.83
CA LEU A 148 -9.02 -12.19 -3.47
C LEU A 148 -7.54 -11.77 -3.50
N MET A 149 -6.62 -12.73 -3.35
CA MET A 149 -5.17 -12.50 -3.37
C MET A 149 -4.52 -12.79 -4.72
N ALA A 150 -5.23 -13.39 -5.65
CA ALA A 150 -4.70 -13.87 -6.93
C ALA A 150 -4.92 -12.88 -8.08
N GLU A 151 -4.99 -11.57 -7.82
CA GLU A 151 -5.17 -10.58 -8.88
C GLU A 151 -3.92 -10.50 -9.76
N PRO A 152 -4.03 -10.75 -11.09
CA PRO A 152 -2.87 -10.73 -11.98
C PRO A 152 -2.31 -9.32 -12.12
N VAL A 153 -1.02 -9.13 -11.86
CA VAL A 153 -0.32 -7.84 -12.01
C VAL A 153 -0.38 -7.32 -13.44
N ILE A 154 -0.50 -8.22 -14.44
CA ILE A 154 -0.62 -7.85 -15.85
C ILE A 154 -1.81 -6.93 -16.13
N ASN A 155 -2.88 -7.03 -15.35
CA ASN A 155 -4.07 -6.19 -15.46
C ASN A 155 -3.76 -4.72 -15.08
N LEU A 156 -2.71 -4.51 -14.29
CA LEU A 156 -2.23 -3.18 -13.87
C LEU A 156 -1.13 -2.64 -14.79
N ALA A 157 -0.59 -3.45 -15.73
CA ALA A 157 0.52 -3.05 -16.59
C ALA A 157 0.14 -1.88 -17.50
N GLN A 158 0.95 -0.82 -17.51
CA GLN A 158 0.77 0.33 -18.42
C GLN A 158 1.09 -0.07 -19.86
N THR A 159 0.16 0.19 -20.76
CA THR A 159 0.31 -0.10 -22.19
C THR A 159 0.65 1.16 -23.02
N ASP A 160 0.39 2.36 -22.49
CA ASP A 160 0.74 3.63 -23.16
C ASP A 160 2.19 4.03 -22.80
N MET A 161 3.11 3.86 -23.72
CA MET A 161 4.53 4.20 -23.57
C MET A 161 4.81 5.69 -23.29
N ARG A 162 3.82 6.57 -23.46
CA ARG A 162 3.93 7.99 -23.09
C ARG A 162 3.73 8.25 -21.61
N ARG A 163 3.35 7.23 -20.86
CA ARG A 163 3.08 7.32 -19.43
C ARG A 163 3.82 6.21 -18.66
N THR A 164 4.06 6.45 -17.39
CA THR A 164 4.58 5.45 -16.46
C THR A 164 3.71 5.45 -15.20
N ASP A 165 3.38 4.25 -14.72
CA ASP A 165 2.64 4.09 -13.48
C ASP A 165 3.63 4.03 -12.31
N ILE A 166 3.24 4.65 -11.21
CA ILE A 166 4.06 4.79 -10.01
C ILE A 166 3.21 4.39 -8.80
N LEU A 167 3.81 3.62 -7.91
CA LEU A 167 3.26 3.34 -6.60
C LEU A 167 3.96 4.22 -5.56
N HIS A 168 3.16 4.75 -4.64
CA HIS A 168 3.61 5.29 -3.37
C HIS A 168 2.94 4.53 -2.24
N GLU A 169 3.60 4.43 -1.10
CA GLU A 169 3.00 3.87 0.09
C GLU A 169 3.43 4.68 1.31
N TYR A 170 2.45 5.15 2.07
CA TYR A 170 2.64 5.95 3.26
C TYR A 170 2.02 5.25 4.46
N PHE A 171 2.72 5.32 5.60
CA PHE A 171 2.34 4.65 6.85
C PHE A 171 2.13 5.70 7.94
N VAL A 172 0.90 5.87 8.40
CA VAL A 172 0.57 6.87 9.41
C VAL A 172 -0.14 6.24 10.60
N ALA A 173 0.08 6.76 11.79
CA ALA A 173 -0.66 6.32 12.97
C ALA A 173 -2.17 6.60 12.77
N PRO A 174 -3.08 5.70 13.22
CA PRO A 174 -4.52 5.87 13.02
C PRO A 174 -5.04 7.22 13.52
N GLU A 175 -4.52 7.72 14.63
CA GLU A 175 -4.89 8.99 15.26
C GLU A 175 -4.49 10.21 14.42
N ARG A 176 -3.49 10.04 13.53
CA ARG A 176 -2.98 11.09 12.66
C ARG A 176 -3.51 10.98 11.22
N PHE A 177 -4.37 10.00 10.96
CA PHE A 177 -4.89 9.75 9.62
C PHE A 177 -5.68 10.94 9.05
N GLY A 178 -6.42 11.67 9.86
CA GLY A 178 -7.12 12.89 9.43
C GLY A 178 -6.17 13.96 8.88
N GLU A 179 -5.02 14.16 9.52
CA GLU A 179 -3.99 15.11 9.07
C GLU A 179 -3.33 14.65 7.74
N PHE A 180 -3.15 13.33 7.59
CA PHE A 180 -2.70 12.74 6.34
C PHE A 180 -3.70 13.00 5.20
N VAL A 181 -5.01 12.83 5.44
CA VAL A 181 -6.06 13.14 4.45
C VAL A 181 -6.00 14.60 4.03
N VAL A 182 -5.83 15.53 4.98
CA VAL A 182 -5.68 16.97 4.70
C VAL A 182 -4.45 17.22 3.84
N ALA A 183 -3.30 16.62 4.18
CA ALA A 183 -2.07 16.76 3.39
C ALA A 183 -2.25 16.26 1.95
N CYS A 184 -2.92 15.12 1.75
CA CYS A 184 -3.21 14.60 0.43
C CYS A 184 -4.13 15.52 -0.38
N ARG A 185 -5.18 16.07 0.24
CA ARG A 185 -6.10 17.05 -0.40
C ARG A 185 -5.38 18.32 -0.83
N ASP A 186 -4.40 18.76 -0.06
CA ASP A 186 -3.62 19.96 -0.37
C ASP A 186 -2.63 19.76 -1.52
N ILE A 187 -2.05 18.58 -1.64
CA ILE A 187 -0.90 18.33 -2.52
C ILE A 187 -1.33 17.64 -3.81
N ILE A 188 -1.99 16.48 -3.73
CA ILE A 188 -2.22 15.60 -4.89
C ILE A 188 -3.04 16.26 -6.00
N PRO A 189 -4.14 16.99 -5.74
CA PRO A 189 -4.92 17.62 -6.81
C PRO A 189 -4.17 18.70 -7.60
N LYS A 190 -3.05 19.20 -7.09
CA LYS A 190 -2.22 20.23 -7.74
C LYS A 190 -1.18 19.62 -8.70
N SER A 191 -0.86 18.35 -8.52
CA SER A 191 0.07 17.62 -9.39
C SER A 191 -0.52 17.42 -10.79
N ARG A 192 0.35 17.36 -11.79
CA ARG A 192 0.01 16.99 -13.18
C ARG A 192 -0.23 15.48 -13.32
N ALA A 193 0.28 14.67 -12.39
CA ALA A 193 0.08 13.25 -12.41
C ALA A 193 -1.39 12.88 -12.20
N GLU A 194 -1.82 11.83 -12.86
CA GLU A 194 -3.14 11.24 -12.66
C GLU A 194 -3.11 10.36 -11.40
N PHE A 195 -3.93 10.70 -10.43
CA PHE A 195 -4.16 9.84 -9.27
C PHE A 195 -5.25 8.82 -9.60
N LEU A 196 -4.90 7.54 -9.58
CA LEU A 196 -5.76 6.47 -10.09
C LEU A 196 -6.48 5.71 -8.98
N ASN A 197 -5.81 5.49 -7.84
CA ASN A 197 -6.34 4.65 -6.78
C ASN A 197 -5.63 4.87 -5.45
N VAL A 198 -6.32 4.55 -4.37
CA VAL A 198 -5.74 4.33 -3.05
C VAL A 198 -6.36 3.10 -2.39
N THR A 199 -5.53 2.23 -1.84
CA THR A 199 -5.95 1.14 -0.97
C THR A 199 -5.43 1.41 0.44
N LEU A 200 -6.33 1.44 1.41
CA LEU A 200 -6.00 1.60 2.82
C LEU A 200 -5.93 0.22 3.47
N ARG A 201 -4.87 -0.02 4.22
CA ARG A 201 -4.62 -1.29 4.93
C ARG A 201 -4.27 -1.03 6.38
N TYR A 202 -4.63 -1.95 7.25
CA TYR A 202 -4.12 -1.97 8.62
C TYR A 202 -2.77 -2.69 8.65
N VAL A 203 -1.81 -2.10 9.33
CA VAL A 203 -0.50 -2.70 9.58
C VAL A 203 -0.31 -2.76 11.09
N ALA A 204 -0.23 -3.98 11.62
CA ALA A 204 0.04 -4.21 13.03
C ALA A 204 1.45 -3.74 13.39
N GLU A 205 1.63 -3.40 14.66
CA GLU A 205 2.96 -3.07 15.18
C GLU A 205 3.94 -4.22 14.93
N ASP A 206 5.08 -3.93 14.32
CA ASP A 206 6.21 -4.84 14.22
C ASP A 206 7.53 -4.07 14.37
N LYS A 207 8.23 -4.33 15.45
CA LYS A 207 9.55 -3.75 15.76
C LYS A 207 10.72 -4.65 15.35
N THR A 208 10.42 -5.80 14.71
CA THR A 208 11.47 -6.74 14.31
C THR A 208 12.38 -6.20 13.22
N PRO A 209 11.86 -5.63 12.10
CA PRO A 209 12.71 -5.08 11.06
C PRO A 209 13.55 -3.91 11.57
N ALA A 210 14.84 -3.88 11.20
CA ALA A 210 15.74 -2.77 11.57
C ALA A 210 15.23 -1.41 11.04
N LEU A 211 14.64 -1.39 9.84
CA LEU A 211 13.94 -0.24 9.27
C LEU A 211 12.43 -0.51 9.30
N SER A 212 11.83 -0.55 10.49
CA SER A 212 10.40 -0.81 10.63
C SER A 212 9.56 0.32 10.05
N ILE A 213 8.63 -0.04 9.18
CA ILE A 213 7.56 0.85 8.66
C ILE A 213 6.43 1.03 9.67
N ALA A 214 6.29 0.12 10.64
CA ALA A 214 5.22 0.09 11.62
C ALA A 214 5.74 -0.15 13.05
N PRO A 215 6.57 0.76 13.61
CA PRO A 215 7.01 0.65 15.01
C PRO A 215 5.86 0.83 16.01
N VAL A 216 4.70 1.26 15.55
CA VAL A 216 3.38 1.28 16.18
C VAL A 216 2.35 0.90 15.12
N HIS A 217 1.10 0.61 15.51
CA HIS A 217 0.03 0.37 14.54
C HIS A 217 -0.08 1.49 13.50
N ARG A 218 -0.29 1.13 12.24
CA ARG A 218 -0.36 2.08 11.12
C ARG A 218 -1.58 1.81 10.23
N ILE A 219 -2.03 2.88 9.59
CA ILE A 219 -2.82 2.79 8.35
C ILE A 219 -1.82 2.99 7.21
N ALA A 220 -1.69 1.99 6.36
CA ALA A 220 -0.93 2.09 5.12
C ALA A 220 -1.85 2.59 4.00
N ALA A 221 -1.40 3.61 3.27
CA ALA A 221 -2.06 4.14 2.09
C ALA A 221 -1.23 3.79 0.86
N VAL A 222 -1.64 2.72 0.15
CA VAL A 222 -1.02 2.30 -1.12
C VAL A 222 -1.68 3.08 -2.25
N MET A 223 -0.93 3.96 -2.86
CA MET A 223 -1.38 4.95 -3.85
C MET A 223 -0.84 4.63 -5.23
N SER A 224 -1.69 4.70 -6.25
CA SER A 224 -1.33 4.51 -7.64
C SER A 224 -1.45 5.83 -8.40
N PHE A 225 -0.36 6.21 -9.06
CA PHE A 225 -0.28 7.37 -9.93
C PHE A 225 0.09 6.94 -11.34
N SER A 226 -0.29 7.75 -12.32
CA SER A 226 0.21 7.67 -13.69
C SER A 226 0.70 9.04 -14.11
N GLN A 227 1.97 9.13 -14.48
CA GLN A 227 2.59 10.37 -14.94
C GLN A 227 2.97 10.31 -16.43
N GLU A 228 3.09 11.45 -17.06
CA GLU A 228 3.71 11.55 -18.36
C GLU A 228 5.19 11.16 -18.27
N ALA A 229 5.67 10.36 -19.23
CA ALA A 229 7.08 9.94 -19.32
C ALA A 229 7.93 11.08 -19.95
N THR A 230 7.90 12.26 -19.33
CA THR A 230 8.64 13.47 -19.73
C THR A 230 9.47 14.01 -18.57
N PRO A 231 10.50 14.82 -18.82
CA PRO A 231 11.26 15.47 -17.74
C PRO A 231 10.37 16.32 -16.82
N GLU A 232 9.40 17.03 -17.37
CA GLU A 232 8.47 17.88 -16.62
C GLU A 232 7.52 17.04 -15.74
N GLY A 233 7.08 15.88 -16.25
CA GLY A 233 6.29 14.91 -15.47
C GLY A 233 7.08 14.33 -14.30
N GLU A 234 8.36 14.03 -14.51
CA GLU A 234 9.25 13.53 -13.45
C GLU A 234 9.52 14.60 -12.38
N ILE A 235 9.77 15.86 -12.78
CA ILE A 235 9.96 16.99 -11.85
C ILE A 235 8.70 17.21 -11.00
N ASP A 236 7.51 17.21 -11.59
CA ASP A 236 6.25 17.38 -10.88
C ASP A 236 6.02 16.23 -9.88
N MET A 237 6.29 15.00 -10.28
CA MET A 237 6.15 13.84 -9.40
C MET A 237 7.16 13.87 -8.25
N MET A 238 8.41 14.25 -8.51
CA MET A 238 9.44 14.40 -7.48
C MET A 238 9.00 15.44 -6.44
N GLN A 239 8.56 16.61 -6.88
CA GLN A 239 8.07 17.67 -6.00
C GLN A 239 6.84 17.23 -5.19
N THR A 240 5.91 16.52 -5.83
CA THR A 240 4.71 15.95 -5.19
C THR A 240 5.10 14.92 -4.12
N THR A 241 6.05 14.05 -4.44
CA THR A 241 6.55 13.01 -3.52
C THR A 241 7.24 13.64 -2.31
N GLU A 242 8.18 14.57 -2.54
CA GLU A 242 8.87 15.26 -1.46
C GLU A 242 7.92 16.00 -0.53
N ALA A 243 6.92 16.70 -1.09
CA ALA A 243 5.91 17.41 -0.32
C ALA A 243 5.04 16.46 0.53
N LEU A 244 4.62 15.31 -0.02
CA LEU A 244 3.87 14.30 0.73
C LEU A 244 4.72 13.70 1.85
N ILE A 245 5.98 13.33 1.57
CA ILE A 245 6.91 12.78 2.56
C ILE A 245 7.13 13.78 3.70
N GLU A 246 7.31 15.06 3.38
CA GLU A 246 7.49 16.11 4.39
C GLU A 246 6.30 16.18 5.35
N ARG A 247 5.08 16.17 4.83
CA ARG A 247 3.85 16.19 5.63
C ARG A 247 3.66 14.90 6.43
N VAL A 248 3.96 13.75 5.83
CA VAL A 248 3.85 12.44 6.50
C VAL A 248 4.85 12.31 7.64
N THR A 249 6.11 12.70 7.41
CA THR A 249 7.15 12.63 8.47
C THR A 249 6.91 13.65 9.58
N ALA A 250 6.32 14.82 9.27
CA ALA A 250 5.94 15.81 10.27
C ALA A 250 4.91 15.29 11.29
N ILE A 251 4.08 14.33 10.88
CA ILE A 251 3.11 13.65 11.76
C ILE A 251 3.60 12.29 12.28
N GLY A 252 4.92 12.04 12.22
CA GLY A 252 5.54 10.81 12.72
C GLY A 252 5.24 9.58 11.84
N GLY A 253 4.85 9.77 10.59
CA GLY A 253 4.65 8.70 9.61
C GLY A 253 5.93 8.30 8.90
N ALA A 254 5.84 7.25 8.10
CA ALA A 254 6.90 6.73 7.25
C ALA A 254 6.38 6.50 5.82
N PHE A 255 7.27 6.17 4.91
CA PHE A 255 6.96 5.86 3.52
C PHE A 255 7.78 4.66 3.05
N TYR A 256 7.33 3.97 1.99
CA TYR A 256 8.04 2.81 1.47
C TYR A 256 9.24 3.23 0.61
N LEU A 257 10.45 2.91 1.09
CA LEU A 257 11.71 3.39 0.53
C LEU A 257 12.00 2.96 -0.92
N PRO A 258 11.68 1.72 -1.38
CA PRO A 258 12.16 1.22 -2.67
C PRO A 258 11.42 1.75 -3.90
N TYR A 259 10.27 2.40 -3.76
CA TYR A 259 9.51 2.85 -4.93
C TYR A 259 10.30 3.90 -5.74
N ARG A 260 9.81 5.09 -5.93
CA ARG A 260 10.63 6.13 -6.57
C ARG A 260 11.58 6.76 -5.55
N LEU A 261 12.86 6.89 -5.90
CA LEU A 261 13.90 7.42 -5.00
C LEU A 261 13.88 8.96 -4.98
N HIS A 262 12.71 9.53 -4.73
CA HIS A 262 12.47 10.97 -4.72
C HIS A 262 12.63 11.62 -3.33
N ALA A 263 12.78 10.82 -2.28
CA ALA A 263 13.00 11.36 -0.95
C ALA A 263 14.38 12.01 -0.83
N ARG A 264 14.47 13.08 -0.05
CA ARG A 264 15.76 13.60 0.41
C ARG A 264 16.29 12.76 1.57
N ARG A 265 17.61 12.75 1.79
CA ARG A 265 18.24 11.98 2.89
C ARG A 265 17.71 12.41 4.26
N ASP A 266 17.53 13.70 4.50
CA ASP A 266 16.95 14.22 5.75
C ASP A 266 15.54 13.69 6.03
N GLN A 267 14.75 13.49 4.98
CA GLN A 267 13.41 12.90 5.08
C GLN A 267 13.47 11.40 5.41
N VAL A 268 14.44 10.67 4.84
CA VAL A 268 14.66 9.26 5.16
C VAL A 268 15.09 9.09 6.62
N GLU A 269 16.04 9.88 7.09
CA GLU A 269 16.52 9.87 8.49
C GLU A 269 15.38 10.20 9.48
N LYS A 270 14.52 11.16 9.12
CA LYS A 270 13.35 11.54 9.92
C LYS A 270 12.29 10.42 9.98
N ALA A 271 12.05 9.74 8.86
CA ALA A 271 11.10 8.64 8.79
C ALA A 271 11.61 7.36 9.47
N TYR A 272 12.92 7.14 9.43
CA TYR A 272 13.59 5.94 9.91
C TYR A 272 14.76 6.29 10.84
N PRO A 273 14.51 6.55 12.11
CA PRO A 273 15.57 6.95 13.06
C PRO A 273 16.71 5.93 13.19
N ALA A 274 16.48 4.67 12.83
CA ALA A 274 17.49 3.60 12.87
C ALA A 274 18.44 3.58 11.66
N VAL A 275 18.34 4.53 10.72
CA VAL A 275 19.19 4.57 9.50
C VAL A 275 20.68 4.50 9.83
N ALA A 276 21.16 5.27 10.81
CA ALA A 276 22.57 5.29 11.15
C ALA A 276 23.08 3.90 11.62
N SER A 277 22.33 3.22 12.48
CA SER A 277 22.66 1.88 12.95
C SER A 277 22.53 0.83 11.84
N PHE A 278 21.54 0.96 10.96
CA PHE A 278 21.37 0.11 9.78
C PHE A 278 22.58 0.21 8.82
N VAL A 279 23.05 1.43 8.55
CA VAL A 279 24.24 1.68 7.72
C VAL A 279 25.51 1.11 8.37
N ALA A 280 25.67 1.29 9.70
CA ALA A 280 26.81 0.72 10.42
C ALA A 280 26.78 -0.82 10.37
N ALA A 281 25.63 -1.46 10.58
CA ALA A 281 25.47 -2.90 10.45
C ALA A 281 25.75 -3.39 9.01
N LYS A 282 25.27 -2.67 7.99
CA LYS A 282 25.57 -2.99 6.60
C LYS A 282 27.10 -3.04 6.34
N ARG A 283 27.83 -2.04 6.79
CA ARG A 283 29.29 -1.98 6.62
C ARG A 283 30.02 -3.04 7.44
N HIS A 284 29.44 -3.50 8.55
CA HIS A 284 29.97 -4.60 9.35
C HIS A 284 29.79 -5.95 8.64
N TYR A 285 28.58 -6.26 8.14
CA TYR A 285 28.27 -7.54 7.51
C TYR A 285 28.75 -7.65 6.06
N ASP A 286 28.87 -6.53 5.36
CA ASP A 286 29.27 -6.45 3.96
C ASP A 286 30.20 -5.23 3.74
N PRO A 287 31.47 -5.32 4.22
CA PRO A 287 32.42 -4.20 4.14
C PRO A 287 32.78 -3.83 2.69
N ASP A 288 32.74 -4.79 1.77
CA ASP A 288 33.05 -4.59 0.36
C ASP A 288 31.84 -4.14 -0.47
N LEU A 289 30.67 -3.97 0.16
CA LEU A 289 29.41 -3.55 -0.46
C LEU A 289 29.01 -4.41 -1.68
N LEU A 290 29.15 -5.73 -1.57
CA LEU A 290 28.79 -6.69 -2.61
C LEU A 290 27.27 -6.66 -2.88
N PHE A 291 26.45 -6.51 -1.84
CA PHE A 291 25.00 -6.36 -1.94
C PHE A 291 24.64 -4.89 -1.93
N ARG A 292 24.54 -4.29 -3.11
CA ARG A 292 24.28 -2.86 -3.32
C ARG A 292 23.17 -2.65 -4.35
N ASN A 293 22.36 -1.62 -4.15
CA ASN A 293 21.30 -1.24 -5.07
C ASN A 293 21.16 0.29 -5.15
N ALA A 294 20.33 0.78 -6.08
CA ALA A 294 20.11 2.21 -6.28
C ALA A 294 19.61 2.94 -5.01
N MET A 295 18.80 2.27 -4.16
CA MET A 295 18.32 2.84 -2.91
C MET A 295 19.48 3.08 -1.92
N TRP A 296 20.42 2.15 -1.82
CA TRP A 296 21.62 2.34 -1.02
C TRP A 296 22.39 3.58 -1.48
N ASP A 297 22.59 3.70 -2.79
CA ASP A 297 23.36 4.82 -3.36
C ASP A 297 22.68 6.16 -3.15
N ALA A 298 21.35 6.20 -3.24
CA ALA A 298 20.59 7.42 -3.07
C ALA A 298 20.52 7.88 -1.60
N TYR A 299 20.33 6.95 -0.67
CA TYR A 299 19.95 7.30 0.70
C TYR A 299 21.02 7.03 1.76
N PHE A 300 21.91 6.05 1.54
CA PHE A 300 22.78 5.52 2.61
C PHE A 300 24.29 5.59 2.32
N ALA A 301 24.68 5.79 1.07
CA ALA A 301 26.12 5.89 0.68
C ALA A 301 26.78 7.21 1.10
#